data_f4c676a52a981f80e46f313ab8185318
#
_entry.id   f4c676a52a981f80e46f313ab8185318
#
_cell.length_a   1.000
_cell.length_b   1.000
_cell.length_c   1.000
_cell.angle_alpha   90.00
_cell.angle_beta   90.00
_cell.angle_gamma   90.00
#
_symmetry.space_group_name_H-M   'P 1'
#
loop_
_entity.id
_entity.type
_entity.pdbx_description
1 polymer ?
#
loop_
_entity_poly.entity_id
_entity_poly.type
_entity_poly.pdbx_seq_one_letter_code
_entity_poly.pdbx_strand_id
1 'polypeptide(L)'
;MAENHPSHPTSAEPCLYHRRRAALVHIGDTPLGGDYPVRVQSMATASTLDTEAAVAQAERIISAGAEYLRYTAQDKRVATNLGVIHKELRARGITTPLVADIHFNPTAADTALEYVEKVRVNPGNYVDSKGTTEWNDEVYRAMHEKVRERFGAFVERAKTLKRAIRIGVNHGSLSERMVMLYGDTPEGMVQSCLEYLDVCREHDFHDIVISMKSSNTVVMTAAVRLLVARLDELGYPAYPLHLGVTEAGEGEDGRIKSAVGIGSLLADGIGDTIRVSLSEEPECEIPVARALVDYIAPREHVALSVDGSLLPSWKEYRELAQDARKNTTSLGALAGGSNLPLVLYPTEKALDLSSFAQRPDAILSGEGQLQLAGGTPIVGVSVKSIATDELTAECLAELAATPQTLLLLESRGDNPVADWRWGFTQLRRAGVNCPILLRRRYDTTDLELFRLYAAADCGSIFLDGWGNGLCLEAPHLPAEEIIKTELGILQAARLRMSKTEFISCPGCGRTLYNLQNTIAEIKSATSHLKGLKVGIMGCIVNGPGEMADADYGYVGAAPGKIDLYKGQECIKKGVPQAQAVEHLIDLIKEGGDWKDPE
;
A
#
# COMPACT_ATOMS: atom_id res chain seq x y z
N MET A 1 13.38 1.59 -23.12
CA MET A 1 11.93 1.68 -23.46
C MET A 1 11.38 2.76 -22.57
N ALA A 2 10.86 3.85 -23.14
CA ALA A 2 10.25 4.92 -22.35
C ALA A 2 9.00 4.34 -21.68
N GLU A 3 9.02 4.27 -20.35
CA GLU A 3 7.83 3.93 -19.58
C GLU A 3 6.80 5.04 -19.82
N ASN A 4 5.75 4.71 -20.56
CA ASN A 4 4.58 5.57 -20.70
C ASN A 4 3.90 5.65 -19.33
N HIS A 5 4.20 6.70 -18.57
CA HIS A 5 3.44 6.99 -17.36
C HIS A 5 2.03 7.45 -17.75
N PRO A 6 0.99 6.83 -17.22
CA PRO A 6 -0.39 7.15 -17.56
C PRO A 6 -0.80 8.54 -17.10
N SER A 7 -1.72 9.18 -17.82
CA SER A 7 -2.35 10.43 -17.40
C SER A 7 -3.14 10.23 -16.09
N HIS A 8 -3.20 11.25 -15.25
CA HIS A 8 -3.95 11.18 -13.99
C HIS A 8 -5.35 11.78 -14.20
N PRO A 9 -6.39 11.11 -13.75
CA PRO A 9 -7.75 11.42 -14.21
C PRO A 9 -8.63 12.21 -13.24
N THR A 10 -8.18 12.49 -12.03
CA THR A 10 -9.11 12.90 -10.95
C THR A 10 -9.18 14.40 -10.68
N SER A 11 -8.12 15.13 -10.96
CA SER A 11 -8.11 16.59 -10.95
C SER A 11 -7.31 17.10 -12.14
N ALA A 12 -7.62 18.28 -12.63
CA ALA A 12 -6.80 18.90 -13.67
C ALA A 12 -5.37 19.17 -13.17
N GLU A 13 -5.15 19.22 -11.83
CA GLU A 13 -3.94 19.74 -11.21
C GLU A 13 -3.53 18.93 -9.96
N PRO A 14 -2.24 18.53 -9.85
CA PRO A 14 -1.74 17.71 -8.73
C PRO A 14 -1.72 18.41 -7.37
N CYS A 15 -1.78 19.73 -7.38
CA CYS A 15 -1.73 20.57 -6.18
C CYS A 15 -3.10 20.90 -5.61
N LEU A 16 -4.19 20.41 -6.23
CA LEU A 16 -5.54 20.56 -5.71
C LEU A 16 -6.08 19.20 -5.27
N TYR A 17 -6.64 19.16 -4.08
CA TYR A 17 -7.32 17.96 -3.63
C TYR A 17 -8.78 17.99 -4.09
N HIS A 18 -9.14 17.05 -4.92
CA HIS A 18 -10.52 16.80 -5.31
C HIS A 18 -10.78 15.30 -5.25
N ARG A 19 -11.73 14.91 -4.42
CA ARG A 19 -12.12 13.51 -4.36
C ARG A 19 -12.77 13.09 -5.68
N ARG A 20 -12.26 11.99 -6.28
CA ARG A 20 -12.86 11.36 -7.46
C ARG A 20 -14.26 10.87 -7.11
N ARG A 21 -15.28 11.41 -7.76
CA ARG A 21 -16.65 10.97 -7.59
C ARG A 21 -16.87 9.65 -8.35
N ALA A 22 -16.91 8.55 -7.63
CA ALA A 22 -17.21 7.25 -8.18
C ALA A 22 -18.72 7.06 -8.40
N ALA A 23 -19.08 6.14 -9.30
CA ALA A 23 -20.45 5.69 -9.45
C ALA A 23 -20.99 5.11 -8.13
N LEU A 24 -22.27 5.29 -7.88
CA LEU A 24 -22.92 4.74 -6.70
C LEU A 24 -23.12 3.22 -6.87
N VAL A 25 -22.67 2.44 -5.90
CA VAL A 25 -22.85 0.99 -5.82
C VAL A 25 -23.62 0.64 -4.55
N HIS A 26 -24.67 -0.16 -4.69
CA HIS A 26 -25.47 -0.60 -3.56
C HIS A 26 -24.92 -1.92 -2.99
N ILE A 27 -24.57 -1.88 -1.70
CA ILE A 27 -24.04 -3.04 -0.98
C ILE A 27 -24.85 -3.19 0.30
N GLY A 28 -25.95 -3.92 0.23
CA GLY A 28 -26.94 -3.92 1.31
C GLY A 28 -27.40 -2.50 1.64
N ASP A 29 -27.49 -2.18 2.92
CA ASP A 29 -27.91 -0.87 3.41
C ASP A 29 -26.75 0.14 3.52
N THR A 30 -25.52 -0.23 3.09
CA THR A 30 -24.33 0.62 3.16
C THR A 30 -23.83 0.94 1.76
N PRO A 31 -24.31 2.02 1.13
CA PRO A 31 -23.89 2.40 -0.23
C PRO A 31 -22.43 2.85 -0.27
N LEU A 32 -21.80 2.69 -1.44
CA LEU A 32 -20.40 3.02 -1.71
C LEU A 32 -20.27 3.89 -2.96
N GLY A 33 -19.37 4.87 -2.94
CA GLY A 33 -19.19 5.81 -4.05
C GLY A 33 -20.11 7.03 -3.95
N GLY A 34 -20.27 7.79 -5.04
CA GLY A 34 -21.01 9.05 -5.03
C GLY A 34 -20.46 10.04 -4.01
N ASP A 35 -21.36 10.66 -3.27
CA ASP A 35 -21.03 11.63 -2.20
C ASP A 35 -20.88 10.97 -0.81
N TYR A 36 -20.93 9.64 -0.73
CA TYR A 36 -20.74 8.93 0.53
C TYR A 36 -19.27 8.97 0.98
N PRO A 37 -19.02 8.96 2.31
CA PRO A 37 -17.64 8.98 2.83
C PRO A 37 -16.86 7.73 2.42
N VAL A 38 -15.55 7.81 2.52
CA VAL A 38 -14.67 6.63 2.36
C VAL A 38 -14.98 5.63 3.46
N ARG A 39 -15.34 4.40 3.07
CA ARG A 39 -15.75 3.33 3.99
C ARG A 39 -14.55 2.54 4.50
N VAL A 40 -14.65 2.05 5.73
CA VAL A 40 -13.63 1.19 6.35
C VAL A 40 -14.10 -0.26 6.36
N GLN A 41 -13.27 -1.15 5.83
CA GLN A 41 -13.51 -2.59 5.79
C GLN A 41 -12.43 -3.34 6.56
N SER A 42 -12.81 -4.44 7.25
CA SER A 42 -11.86 -5.44 7.76
C SER A 42 -12.23 -6.85 7.30
N MET A 43 -11.41 -7.84 7.70
CA MET A 43 -11.58 -9.23 7.31
C MET A 43 -11.43 -10.15 8.52
N ALA A 44 -12.41 -11.02 8.71
CA ALA A 44 -12.36 -12.02 9.76
C ALA A 44 -11.22 -13.03 9.56
N THR A 45 -10.55 -13.38 10.65
CA THR A 45 -9.50 -14.40 10.72
C THR A 45 -10.01 -15.72 11.25
N ALA A 46 -11.13 -15.72 11.98
CA ALA A 46 -11.80 -16.92 12.43
C ALA A 46 -12.22 -17.81 11.25
N SER A 47 -12.21 -19.13 11.47
CA SER A 47 -12.68 -20.08 10.45
C SER A 47 -14.13 -19.81 10.11
N THR A 48 -14.42 -19.63 8.83
CA THR A 48 -15.80 -19.44 8.35
C THR A 48 -16.70 -20.68 8.60
N LEU A 49 -16.12 -21.84 8.93
CA LEU A 49 -16.87 -23.04 9.32
C LEU A 49 -17.19 -23.08 10.82
N ASP A 50 -16.52 -22.28 11.63
CA ASP A 50 -16.83 -22.11 13.05
C ASP A 50 -17.76 -20.90 13.22
N THR A 51 -19.05 -21.16 13.17
CA THR A 51 -20.07 -20.09 13.19
C THR A 51 -20.00 -19.26 14.47
N GLU A 52 -19.78 -19.89 15.63
CA GLU A 52 -19.76 -19.18 16.92
C GLU A 52 -18.56 -18.23 16.99
N ALA A 53 -17.36 -18.72 16.69
CA ALA A 53 -16.14 -17.90 16.66
C ALA A 53 -16.20 -16.80 15.59
N ALA A 54 -16.75 -17.10 14.41
CA ALA A 54 -16.90 -16.14 13.31
C ALA A 54 -17.87 -15.02 13.67
N VAL A 55 -18.99 -15.31 14.32
CA VAL A 55 -19.98 -14.31 14.76
C VAL A 55 -19.41 -13.47 15.91
N ALA A 56 -18.77 -14.09 16.91
CA ALA A 56 -18.16 -13.37 18.02
C ALA A 56 -17.05 -12.40 17.54
N GLN A 57 -16.23 -12.82 16.56
CA GLN A 57 -15.23 -11.95 15.97
C GLN A 57 -15.87 -10.81 15.14
N ALA A 58 -16.95 -11.11 14.40
CA ALA A 58 -17.70 -10.09 13.67
C ALA A 58 -18.20 -8.97 14.60
N GLU A 59 -18.75 -9.33 15.76
CA GLU A 59 -19.22 -8.35 16.74
C GLU A 59 -18.10 -7.42 17.21
N ARG A 60 -16.89 -7.94 17.48
CA ARG A 60 -15.74 -7.10 17.86
C ARG A 60 -15.32 -6.18 16.74
N ILE A 61 -15.17 -6.70 15.52
CA ILE A 61 -14.74 -5.92 14.34
C ILE A 61 -15.75 -4.82 14.02
N ILE A 62 -17.04 -5.13 14.06
CA ILE A 62 -18.11 -4.17 13.77
C ILE A 62 -18.21 -3.13 14.89
N SER A 63 -18.07 -3.54 16.15
CA SER A 63 -18.04 -2.62 17.30
C SER A 63 -16.85 -1.65 17.25
N ALA A 64 -15.74 -2.06 16.64
CA ALA A 64 -14.60 -1.16 16.37
C ALA A 64 -14.88 -0.15 15.24
N GLY A 65 -15.97 -0.29 14.49
CA GLY A 65 -16.42 0.65 13.46
C GLY A 65 -16.27 0.16 12.01
N ALA A 66 -16.12 -1.13 11.76
CA ALA A 66 -16.10 -1.67 10.40
C ALA A 66 -17.46 -1.50 9.73
N GLU A 67 -17.47 -0.95 8.51
CA GLU A 67 -18.68 -0.71 7.70
C GLU A 67 -18.94 -1.85 6.71
N TYR A 68 -17.93 -2.66 6.40
CA TYR A 68 -18.02 -3.93 5.66
C TYR A 68 -17.18 -4.98 6.36
N LEU A 69 -17.65 -6.22 6.39
CA LEU A 69 -16.91 -7.34 6.95
C LEU A 69 -16.71 -8.44 5.91
N ARG A 70 -15.45 -8.86 5.71
CA ARG A 70 -15.08 -9.88 4.71
C ARG A 70 -14.74 -11.21 5.38
N TYR A 71 -15.25 -12.30 4.81
CA TYR A 71 -14.94 -13.68 5.15
C TYR A 71 -14.35 -14.42 3.95
N THR A 72 -13.49 -15.40 4.21
CA THR A 72 -13.04 -16.34 3.17
C THR A 72 -14.14 -17.36 2.84
N ALA A 73 -14.23 -17.74 1.55
CA ALA A 73 -15.11 -18.82 1.12
C ALA A 73 -14.42 -19.65 0.02
N GLN A 74 -13.64 -20.66 0.43
CA GLN A 74 -12.82 -21.46 -0.47
C GLN A 74 -13.56 -22.56 -1.20
N ASP A 75 -14.70 -23.01 -0.70
CA ASP A 75 -15.53 -24.05 -1.30
C ASP A 75 -17.03 -23.82 -1.03
N LYS A 76 -17.88 -24.67 -1.66
CA LYS A 76 -19.33 -24.57 -1.53
C LYS A 76 -19.81 -24.71 -0.07
N ARG A 77 -19.17 -25.58 0.74
CA ARG A 77 -19.54 -25.80 2.13
C ARG A 77 -19.29 -24.55 2.97
N VAL A 78 -18.12 -23.94 2.78
CA VAL A 78 -17.76 -22.69 3.47
C VAL A 78 -18.68 -21.54 3.03
N ALA A 79 -18.95 -21.42 1.73
CA ALA A 79 -19.88 -20.42 1.20
C ALA A 79 -21.31 -20.60 1.74
N THR A 80 -21.78 -21.84 1.89
CA THR A 80 -23.08 -22.14 2.51
C THR A 80 -23.12 -21.74 3.99
N ASN A 81 -22.01 -21.94 4.73
CA ASN A 81 -21.95 -21.53 6.13
C ASN A 81 -21.96 -20.01 6.32
N LEU A 82 -21.53 -19.23 5.32
CA LEU A 82 -21.76 -17.78 5.34
C LEU A 82 -23.25 -17.40 5.49
N GLY A 83 -24.14 -18.21 4.92
CA GLY A 83 -25.59 -18.02 5.11
C GLY A 83 -26.03 -18.22 6.55
N VAL A 84 -25.41 -19.15 7.28
CA VAL A 84 -25.68 -19.36 8.72
C VAL A 84 -25.13 -18.18 9.53
N ILE A 85 -23.90 -17.75 9.28
CA ILE A 85 -23.29 -16.57 9.93
C ILE A 85 -24.14 -15.32 9.67
N HIS A 86 -24.52 -15.09 8.41
CA HIS A 86 -25.35 -13.97 8.01
C HIS A 86 -26.68 -13.96 8.79
N LYS A 87 -27.38 -15.10 8.84
CA LYS A 87 -28.65 -15.23 9.57
C LYS A 87 -28.47 -14.93 11.07
N GLU A 88 -27.40 -15.45 11.67
CA GLU A 88 -27.09 -15.23 13.08
C GLU A 88 -26.82 -13.75 13.38
N LEU A 89 -26.01 -13.08 12.56
CA LEU A 89 -25.76 -11.64 12.69
C LEU A 89 -27.05 -10.82 12.56
N ARG A 90 -27.89 -11.14 11.57
CA ARG A 90 -29.20 -10.47 11.38
C ARG A 90 -30.13 -10.70 12.58
N ALA A 91 -30.15 -11.90 13.17
CA ALA A 91 -30.93 -12.19 14.39
C ALA A 91 -30.46 -11.35 15.60
N ARG A 92 -29.19 -10.94 15.63
CA ARG A 92 -28.61 -10.03 16.64
C ARG A 92 -28.79 -8.55 16.30
N GLY A 93 -29.49 -8.22 15.21
CA GLY A 93 -29.72 -6.84 14.77
C GLY A 93 -28.55 -6.19 14.05
N ILE A 94 -27.53 -6.96 13.69
CA ILE A 94 -26.34 -6.47 12.96
C ILE A 94 -26.66 -6.49 11.47
N THR A 95 -26.65 -5.32 10.82
CA THR A 95 -26.99 -5.14 9.39
C THR A 95 -25.75 -4.92 8.51
N THR A 96 -24.55 -4.82 9.08
CA THR A 96 -23.30 -4.64 8.34
C THR A 96 -23.19 -5.63 7.18
N PRO A 97 -22.96 -5.15 5.93
CA PRO A 97 -22.87 -6.03 4.76
C PRO A 97 -21.69 -6.97 4.85
N LEU A 98 -21.92 -8.23 4.46
CA LEU A 98 -20.89 -9.25 4.39
C LEU A 98 -20.29 -9.33 2.98
N VAL A 99 -19.00 -9.63 2.91
CA VAL A 99 -18.26 -9.81 1.67
C VAL A 99 -17.63 -11.20 1.64
N ALA A 100 -17.95 -12.01 0.63
CA ALA A 100 -17.28 -13.29 0.42
C ALA A 100 -16.00 -13.11 -0.43
N ASP A 101 -14.90 -13.69 0.04
CA ASP A 101 -13.61 -13.67 -0.65
C ASP A 101 -13.34 -15.03 -1.32
N ILE A 102 -13.49 -15.05 -2.64
CA ILE A 102 -13.42 -16.26 -3.44
C ILE A 102 -12.08 -16.36 -4.16
N HIS A 103 -11.48 -17.55 -4.09
CA HIS A 103 -10.29 -17.92 -4.84
C HIS A 103 -10.46 -19.33 -5.45
N PHE A 104 -10.04 -19.53 -6.71
CA PHE A 104 -9.99 -20.82 -7.44
C PHE A 104 -11.32 -21.59 -7.58
N ASN A 105 -12.42 -21.12 -7.03
CA ASN A 105 -13.65 -21.91 -7.00
C ASN A 105 -14.89 -21.09 -7.41
N PRO A 106 -15.22 -21.06 -8.72
CA PRO A 106 -16.41 -20.38 -9.20
C PRO A 106 -17.73 -20.87 -8.58
N THR A 107 -17.84 -22.14 -8.22
CA THR A 107 -19.05 -22.69 -7.57
C THR A 107 -19.23 -22.11 -6.15
N ALA A 108 -18.15 -21.83 -5.44
CA ALA A 108 -18.21 -21.14 -4.16
C ALA A 108 -18.73 -19.70 -4.33
N ALA A 109 -18.32 -19.02 -5.42
CA ALA A 109 -18.82 -17.68 -5.76
C ALA A 109 -20.33 -17.67 -6.01
N ASP A 110 -20.82 -18.59 -6.84
CA ASP A 110 -22.25 -18.73 -7.13
C ASP A 110 -23.07 -19.00 -5.86
N THR A 111 -22.54 -19.85 -4.96
CA THR A 111 -23.19 -20.17 -3.69
C THR A 111 -23.20 -18.95 -2.75
N ALA A 112 -22.10 -18.21 -2.67
CA ALA A 112 -21.98 -17.06 -1.81
C ALA A 112 -22.95 -15.92 -2.18
N LEU A 113 -23.26 -15.73 -3.48
CA LEU A 113 -24.23 -14.73 -3.94
C LEU A 113 -25.61 -14.86 -3.29
N GLU A 114 -26.00 -16.07 -2.87
CA GLU A 114 -27.29 -16.29 -2.20
C GLU A 114 -27.36 -15.67 -0.81
N TYR A 115 -26.20 -15.45 -0.18
CA TYR A 115 -26.15 -15.16 1.25
C TYR A 115 -25.52 -13.82 1.62
N VAL A 116 -24.62 -13.27 0.78
CA VAL A 116 -23.88 -12.05 1.11
C VAL A 116 -24.17 -10.92 0.15
N GLU A 117 -23.92 -9.69 0.56
CA GLU A 117 -24.23 -8.49 -0.21
C GLU A 117 -23.19 -8.20 -1.29
N LYS A 118 -21.96 -8.73 -1.14
CA LYS A 118 -20.89 -8.54 -2.12
C LYS A 118 -20.01 -9.78 -2.22
N VAL A 119 -19.63 -10.16 -3.44
CA VAL A 119 -18.68 -11.25 -3.69
C VAL A 119 -17.44 -10.71 -4.38
N ARG A 120 -16.25 -11.04 -3.84
CA ARG A 120 -14.98 -10.74 -4.49
C ARG A 120 -14.51 -11.94 -5.30
N VAL A 121 -14.18 -11.68 -6.55
CA VAL A 121 -13.49 -12.61 -7.44
C VAL A 121 -12.10 -12.09 -7.77
N ASN A 122 -11.14 -13.01 -7.96
CA ASN A 122 -9.79 -12.66 -8.42
C ASN A 122 -9.63 -13.11 -9.87
N PRO A 123 -9.52 -12.18 -10.84
CA PRO A 123 -9.34 -12.51 -12.26
C PRO A 123 -8.22 -13.51 -12.51
N GLY A 124 -7.12 -13.40 -11.77
CA GLY A 124 -5.95 -14.26 -11.98
C GLY A 124 -6.15 -15.74 -11.64
N ASN A 125 -7.23 -16.11 -10.94
CA ASN A 125 -7.46 -17.49 -10.52
C ASN A 125 -8.94 -17.91 -10.47
N TYR A 126 -9.83 -17.12 -11.08
CA TYR A 126 -11.27 -17.42 -11.08
C TYR A 126 -11.65 -18.45 -12.16
N VAL A 127 -11.10 -18.31 -13.37
CA VAL A 127 -11.37 -19.20 -14.53
C VAL A 127 -10.10 -19.87 -15.01
N ASP A 128 -9.00 -19.13 -15.06
CA ASP A 128 -7.72 -19.62 -15.56
C ASP A 128 -7.15 -20.73 -14.65
N SER A 129 -6.71 -21.82 -15.26
CA SER A 129 -5.99 -22.91 -14.58
C SER A 129 -4.49 -22.74 -14.76
N LYS A 130 -3.70 -23.11 -13.75
CA LYS A 130 -2.24 -23.18 -13.85
C LYS A 130 -1.81 -24.40 -14.68
N GLY A 131 -0.68 -24.28 -15.40
CA GLY A 131 -0.03 -25.40 -16.08
C GLY A 131 -0.34 -25.55 -17.57
N THR A 132 -0.68 -24.46 -18.25
CA THR A 132 -0.73 -24.47 -19.73
C THR A 132 0.70 -24.39 -20.27
N THR A 133 1.15 -25.46 -20.93
CA THR A 133 2.54 -25.61 -21.36
C THR A 133 2.88 -24.86 -22.65
N GLU A 134 1.89 -24.52 -23.47
CA GLU A 134 2.09 -23.78 -24.72
C GLU A 134 1.02 -22.71 -24.89
N TRP A 135 1.44 -21.46 -24.98
CA TRP A 135 0.58 -20.31 -25.23
C TRP A 135 0.71 -19.88 -26.70
N ASN A 136 -0.42 -19.78 -27.38
CA ASN A 136 -0.57 -19.22 -28.72
C ASN A 136 -1.90 -18.47 -28.82
N ASP A 137 -2.13 -17.79 -29.96
CA ASP A 137 -3.34 -16.98 -30.17
C ASP A 137 -4.64 -17.77 -30.07
N GLU A 138 -4.63 -19.07 -30.41
CA GLU A 138 -5.81 -19.93 -30.34
C GLU A 138 -6.14 -20.26 -28.88
N VAL A 139 -5.14 -20.66 -28.10
CA VAL A 139 -5.28 -20.92 -26.64
C VAL A 139 -5.72 -19.64 -25.92
N TYR A 140 -5.13 -18.49 -26.26
CA TYR A 140 -5.52 -17.19 -25.68
C TYR A 140 -7.00 -16.90 -25.95
N ARG A 141 -7.46 -17.01 -27.22
CA ARG A 141 -8.86 -16.77 -27.57
C ARG A 141 -9.83 -17.75 -26.89
N ALA A 142 -9.47 -19.01 -26.81
CA ALA A 142 -10.29 -20.01 -26.13
C ALA A 142 -10.44 -19.74 -24.63
N MET A 143 -9.35 -19.31 -23.97
CA MET A 143 -9.39 -18.95 -22.55
C MET A 143 -10.17 -17.65 -22.30
N HIS A 144 -10.02 -16.67 -23.18
CA HIS A 144 -10.80 -15.42 -23.12
C HIS A 144 -12.30 -15.71 -23.25
N GLU A 145 -12.70 -16.55 -24.21
CA GLU A 145 -14.12 -16.96 -24.38
C GLU A 145 -14.64 -17.71 -23.15
N LYS A 146 -13.82 -18.58 -22.56
CA LYS A 146 -14.17 -19.28 -21.32
C LYS A 146 -14.38 -18.31 -20.14
N VAL A 147 -13.59 -17.23 -20.06
CA VAL A 147 -13.80 -16.14 -19.07
C VAL A 147 -15.16 -15.48 -19.32
N ARG A 148 -15.46 -15.11 -20.57
CA ARG A 148 -16.74 -14.47 -20.94
C ARG A 148 -17.93 -15.34 -20.58
N GLU A 149 -17.90 -16.63 -20.95
CA GLU A 149 -18.97 -17.56 -20.64
C GLU A 149 -19.16 -17.75 -19.12
N ARG A 150 -18.08 -18.11 -18.42
CA ARG A 150 -18.18 -18.49 -17.00
C ARG A 150 -18.44 -17.29 -16.10
N PHE A 151 -17.72 -16.18 -16.33
CA PHE A 151 -17.91 -14.97 -15.54
C PHE A 151 -19.21 -14.23 -15.94
N GLY A 152 -19.61 -14.27 -17.22
CA GLY A 152 -20.89 -13.73 -17.67
C GLY A 152 -22.09 -14.39 -16.98
N ALA A 153 -22.09 -15.71 -16.85
CA ALA A 153 -23.12 -16.43 -16.10
C ALA A 153 -23.18 -16.00 -14.62
N PHE A 154 -22.02 -15.75 -13.99
CA PHE A 154 -21.94 -15.24 -12.61
C PHE A 154 -22.47 -13.81 -12.50
N VAL A 155 -22.14 -12.94 -13.46
CA VAL A 155 -22.62 -11.55 -13.53
C VAL A 155 -24.16 -11.51 -13.65
N GLU A 156 -24.75 -12.32 -14.53
CA GLU A 156 -26.21 -12.40 -14.67
C GLU A 156 -26.91 -12.83 -13.36
N ARG A 157 -26.30 -13.77 -12.65
CA ARG A 157 -26.81 -14.21 -11.35
C ARG A 157 -26.70 -13.10 -10.30
N ALA A 158 -25.56 -12.39 -10.24
CA ALA A 158 -25.37 -11.26 -9.35
C ALA A 158 -26.40 -10.14 -9.63
N LYS A 159 -26.63 -9.83 -10.93
CA LYS A 159 -27.65 -8.87 -11.38
C LYS A 159 -29.06 -9.27 -10.90
N THR A 160 -29.43 -10.52 -11.09
CA THR A 160 -30.72 -11.07 -10.66
C THR A 160 -30.92 -10.97 -9.14
N LEU A 161 -29.87 -11.29 -8.37
CA LEU A 161 -29.89 -11.28 -6.90
C LEU A 161 -29.62 -9.88 -6.31
N LYS A 162 -29.33 -8.87 -7.12
CA LYS A 162 -28.96 -7.51 -6.72
C LYS A 162 -27.76 -7.53 -5.75
N ARG A 163 -26.70 -8.21 -6.14
CA ARG A 163 -25.45 -8.34 -5.37
C ARG A 163 -24.32 -7.61 -6.08
N ALA A 164 -23.49 -6.91 -5.31
CA ALA A 164 -22.31 -6.26 -5.85
C ALA A 164 -21.18 -7.27 -6.10
N ILE A 165 -20.37 -6.98 -7.11
CA ILE A 165 -19.14 -7.76 -7.41
C ILE A 165 -17.93 -6.89 -7.13
N ARG A 166 -16.91 -7.44 -6.43
CA ARG A 166 -15.59 -6.83 -6.40
C ARG A 166 -14.63 -7.60 -7.31
N ILE A 167 -14.16 -6.93 -8.35
CA ILE A 167 -13.05 -7.41 -9.19
C ILE A 167 -11.75 -7.05 -8.45
N GLY A 168 -11.10 -8.07 -7.88
CA GLY A 168 -9.97 -7.88 -6.98
C GLY A 168 -8.70 -8.51 -7.52
N VAL A 169 -7.86 -7.70 -8.17
CA VAL A 169 -6.56 -8.11 -8.72
C VAL A 169 -5.48 -7.96 -7.67
N ASN A 170 -4.61 -8.96 -7.54
CA ASN A 170 -3.43 -8.93 -6.69
C ASN A 170 -2.18 -9.16 -7.54
N HIS A 171 -1.15 -8.35 -7.32
CA HIS A 171 0.21 -8.59 -7.82
C HIS A 171 0.71 -9.96 -7.34
N GLY A 172 1.43 -10.69 -8.16
CA GLY A 172 1.90 -12.05 -7.87
C GLY A 172 0.83 -13.14 -8.01
N SER A 173 -0.44 -12.79 -8.28
CA SER A 173 -1.50 -13.77 -8.52
C SER A 173 -2.27 -13.51 -9.82
N LEU A 174 -1.63 -12.92 -10.82
CA LEU A 174 -2.16 -12.82 -12.18
C LEU A 174 -2.21 -14.20 -12.85
N SER A 175 -3.08 -14.37 -13.83
CA SER A 175 -3.07 -15.59 -14.64
C SER A 175 -1.78 -15.69 -15.46
N GLU A 176 -1.31 -16.93 -15.74
CA GLU A 176 -0.12 -17.17 -16.54
C GLU A 176 -0.18 -16.44 -17.89
N ARG A 177 -1.34 -16.44 -18.51
CA ARG A 177 -1.61 -15.73 -19.76
C ARG A 177 -1.39 -14.22 -19.66
N MET A 178 -1.83 -13.58 -18.58
CA MET A 178 -1.61 -12.14 -18.35
C MET A 178 -0.14 -11.83 -18.06
N VAL A 179 0.53 -12.69 -17.28
CA VAL A 179 1.97 -12.56 -17.02
C VAL A 179 2.79 -12.70 -18.30
N MET A 180 2.44 -13.61 -19.19
CA MET A 180 3.15 -13.78 -20.47
C MET A 180 2.98 -12.60 -21.42
N LEU A 181 1.79 -11.98 -21.44
CA LEU A 181 1.50 -10.85 -22.34
C LEU A 181 2.02 -9.53 -21.83
N TYR A 182 1.88 -9.28 -20.53
CA TYR A 182 2.10 -7.95 -19.93
C TYR A 182 3.10 -7.96 -18.77
N GLY A 183 3.60 -9.14 -18.36
CA GLY A 183 4.40 -9.31 -17.16
C GLY A 183 3.57 -9.20 -15.87
N ASP A 184 4.20 -9.50 -14.73
CA ASP A 184 3.63 -9.19 -13.41
C ASP A 184 3.92 -7.73 -13.06
N THR A 185 3.20 -6.84 -13.71
CA THR A 185 3.41 -5.38 -13.74
C THR A 185 2.10 -4.64 -13.47
N PRO A 186 2.14 -3.33 -13.18
CA PRO A 186 0.94 -2.50 -13.12
C PRO A 186 0.05 -2.61 -14.36
N GLU A 187 0.63 -2.68 -15.58
CA GLU A 187 -0.12 -2.88 -16.82
C GLU A 187 -0.81 -4.25 -16.84
N GLY A 188 -0.10 -5.34 -16.46
CA GLY A 188 -0.70 -6.68 -16.38
C GLY A 188 -1.85 -6.74 -15.39
N MET A 189 -1.75 -6.04 -14.26
CA MET A 189 -2.85 -5.92 -13.28
C MET A 189 -4.05 -5.21 -13.89
N VAL A 190 -3.85 -4.10 -14.60
CA VAL A 190 -4.92 -3.32 -15.23
C VAL A 190 -5.60 -4.12 -16.33
N GLN A 191 -4.84 -4.75 -17.23
CA GLN A 191 -5.39 -5.57 -18.31
C GLN A 191 -6.20 -6.76 -17.79
N SER A 192 -5.73 -7.39 -16.72
CA SER A 192 -6.46 -8.46 -16.02
C SER A 192 -7.82 -7.98 -15.47
N CYS A 193 -7.90 -6.73 -15.01
CA CYS A 193 -9.14 -6.13 -14.55
C CYS A 193 -10.08 -5.77 -15.73
N LEU A 194 -9.54 -5.13 -16.76
CA LEU A 194 -10.31 -4.66 -17.91
C LEU A 194 -11.02 -5.81 -18.63
N GLU A 195 -10.39 -6.95 -18.76
CA GLU A 195 -11.02 -8.15 -19.33
C GLU A 195 -12.33 -8.53 -18.60
N TYR A 196 -12.34 -8.48 -17.28
CA TYR A 196 -13.53 -8.77 -16.47
C TYR A 196 -14.55 -7.61 -16.49
N LEU A 197 -14.09 -6.37 -16.60
CA LEU A 197 -14.97 -5.21 -16.76
C LEU A 197 -15.69 -5.23 -18.12
N ASP A 198 -15.02 -5.68 -19.20
CA ASP A 198 -15.65 -5.84 -20.50
C ASP A 198 -16.84 -6.80 -20.43
N VAL A 199 -16.69 -7.93 -19.75
CA VAL A 199 -17.79 -8.87 -19.53
C VAL A 199 -18.93 -8.23 -18.73
N CYS A 200 -18.62 -7.48 -17.67
CA CYS A 200 -19.67 -6.76 -16.93
C CYS A 200 -20.43 -5.76 -17.81
N ARG A 201 -19.72 -5.03 -18.67
CA ARG A 201 -20.30 -4.08 -19.61
C ARG A 201 -21.18 -4.76 -20.66
N GLU A 202 -20.78 -5.91 -21.19
CA GLU A 202 -21.57 -6.71 -22.12
C GLU A 202 -22.93 -7.14 -21.53
N HIS A 203 -22.97 -7.35 -20.19
CA HIS A 203 -24.16 -7.72 -19.45
C HIS A 203 -24.91 -6.53 -18.83
N ASP A 204 -24.50 -5.28 -19.14
CA ASP A 204 -25.06 -4.06 -18.54
C ASP A 204 -25.14 -4.16 -17.00
N PHE A 205 -24.01 -4.52 -16.39
CA PHE A 205 -23.86 -4.67 -14.94
C PHE A 205 -22.87 -3.66 -14.38
N HIS A 206 -23.30 -2.85 -13.41
CA HIS A 206 -22.53 -1.72 -12.89
C HIS A 206 -22.35 -1.70 -11.36
N ASP A 207 -22.93 -2.65 -10.62
CA ASP A 207 -22.69 -2.78 -9.18
C ASP A 207 -21.30 -3.40 -8.90
N ILE A 208 -20.27 -2.65 -9.31
CA ILE A 208 -18.87 -3.11 -9.37
C ILE A 208 -18.00 -2.28 -8.42
N VAL A 209 -17.14 -2.96 -7.68
CA VAL A 209 -16.04 -2.37 -6.91
C VAL A 209 -14.73 -2.94 -7.47
N ILE A 210 -13.67 -2.15 -7.59
CA ILE A 210 -12.39 -2.62 -8.10
C ILE A 210 -11.32 -2.51 -7.03
N SER A 211 -10.38 -3.43 -7.00
CA SER A 211 -9.16 -3.30 -6.19
C SER A 211 -7.94 -3.82 -6.92
N MET A 212 -6.85 -3.04 -6.87
CA MET A 212 -5.50 -3.40 -7.28
C MET A 212 -4.64 -3.44 -6.02
N LYS A 213 -4.12 -4.59 -5.67
CA LYS A 213 -3.36 -4.76 -4.42
C LYS A 213 -1.99 -5.36 -4.67
N SER A 214 -1.02 -4.89 -3.89
CA SER A 214 0.34 -5.41 -3.83
C SER A 214 0.91 -5.20 -2.43
N SER A 215 1.87 -6.01 -2.03
CA SER A 215 2.73 -5.77 -0.86
C SER A 215 3.76 -4.67 -1.13
N ASN A 216 4.03 -4.38 -2.40
CA ASN A 216 4.90 -3.30 -2.87
C ASN A 216 4.06 -2.03 -3.10
N THR A 217 4.29 -1.00 -2.29
CA THR A 217 3.54 0.27 -2.35
C THR A 217 3.71 1.00 -3.69
N VAL A 218 4.89 0.92 -4.31
CA VAL A 218 5.18 1.54 -5.61
C VAL A 218 4.33 0.87 -6.70
N VAL A 219 4.31 -0.46 -6.75
CA VAL A 219 3.50 -1.22 -7.72
C VAL A 219 2.01 -0.96 -7.50
N MET A 220 1.56 -0.98 -6.23
CA MET A 220 0.15 -0.78 -5.89
C MET A 220 -0.35 0.59 -6.31
N THR A 221 0.38 1.65 -5.97
CA THR A 221 -0.03 3.02 -6.33
C THR A 221 0.04 3.27 -7.84
N ALA A 222 1.07 2.74 -8.51
CA ALA A 222 1.18 2.81 -9.97
C ALA A 222 0.01 2.09 -10.66
N ALA A 223 -0.35 0.88 -10.21
CA ALA A 223 -1.45 0.10 -10.79
C ALA A 223 -2.80 0.79 -10.61
N VAL A 224 -3.07 1.37 -9.43
CA VAL A 224 -4.34 2.08 -9.18
C VAL A 224 -4.42 3.37 -10.01
N ARG A 225 -3.36 4.17 -10.04
CA ARG A 225 -3.28 5.38 -10.87
C ARG A 225 -3.46 5.06 -12.36
N LEU A 226 -2.81 4.01 -12.85
CA LEU A 226 -2.94 3.53 -14.23
C LEU A 226 -4.36 3.07 -14.53
N LEU A 227 -4.98 2.29 -13.63
CA LEU A 227 -6.36 1.85 -13.80
C LEU A 227 -7.31 3.04 -13.97
N VAL A 228 -7.21 4.04 -13.09
CA VAL A 228 -8.09 5.22 -13.14
C VAL A 228 -7.93 5.93 -14.48
N ALA A 229 -6.69 6.11 -14.97
CA ALA A 229 -6.42 6.70 -16.28
C ALA A 229 -7.04 5.90 -17.43
N ARG A 230 -6.88 4.57 -17.40
CA ARG A 230 -7.43 3.68 -18.43
C ARG A 230 -8.96 3.66 -18.43
N LEU A 231 -9.60 3.70 -17.26
CA LEU A 231 -11.05 3.78 -17.17
C LEU A 231 -11.58 5.04 -17.85
N ASP A 232 -10.94 6.18 -17.62
CA ASP A 232 -11.32 7.46 -18.26
C ASP A 232 -11.05 7.47 -19.77
N GLU A 233 -9.87 7.00 -20.20
CA GLU A 233 -9.50 6.90 -21.63
C GLU A 233 -10.47 6.01 -22.42
N LEU A 234 -10.94 4.92 -21.83
CA LEU A 234 -11.83 3.94 -22.45
C LEU A 234 -13.33 4.25 -22.24
N GLY A 235 -13.64 5.34 -21.54
CA GLY A 235 -15.00 5.78 -21.29
C GLY A 235 -15.80 4.84 -20.38
N TYR A 236 -15.14 4.15 -19.43
CA TYR A 236 -15.81 3.39 -18.40
C TYR A 236 -16.41 4.30 -17.33
N PRO A 237 -17.47 3.88 -16.64
CA PRO A 237 -17.92 4.55 -15.42
C PRO A 237 -16.76 4.63 -14.41
N ALA A 238 -16.77 5.70 -13.61
CA ALA A 238 -15.83 5.85 -12.51
C ALA A 238 -16.18 4.87 -11.37
N TYR A 239 -15.91 3.58 -11.53
CA TYR A 239 -16.23 2.58 -10.51
C TYR A 239 -15.54 2.85 -9.18
N PRO A 240 -16.20 2.57 -8.03
CA PRO A 240 -15.59 2.69 -6.70
C PRO A 240 -14.36 1.81 -6.55
N LEU A 241 -13.35 2.36 -5.87
CA LEU A 241 -12.06 1.70 -5.65
C LEU A 241 -11.89 1.31 -4.18
N HIS A 242 -11.47 0.05 -3.97
CA HIS A 242 -11.09 -0.48 -2.67
C HIS A 242 -9.57 -0.51 -2.56
N LEU A 243 -9.02 0.37 -1.72
CA LEU A 243 -7.57 0.46 -1.51
C LEU A 243 -7.09 -0.46 -0.40
N GLY A 244 -5.84 -0.89 -0.50
CA GLY A 244 -5.18 -1.66 0.55
C GLY A 244 -3.83 -2.18 0.10
N VAL A 245 -2.83 -2.07 0.97
CA VAL A 245 -1.54 -2.75 0.82
C VAL A 245 -1.70 -4.15 1.39
N THR A 246 -1.33 -5.19 0.63
CA THR A 246 -1.35 -6.56 1.14
C THR A 246 -0.10 -6.84 1.96
N GLU A 247 -0.20 -7.77 2.91
CA GLU A 247 0.94 -8.25 3.70
C GLU A 247 1.80 -7.10 4.25
N ALA A 248 1.14 -6.08 4.80
CA ALA A 248 1.84 -4.87 5.28
C ALA A 248 2.73 -5.14 6.50
N GLY A 249 2.46 -6.21 7.23
CA GLY A 249 3.19 -6.56 8.45
C GLY A 249 2.41 -6.17 9.72
N GLU A 250 3.12 -6.05 10.82
CA GLU A 250 2.56 -5.71 12.13
C GLU A 250 3.19 -4.44 12.71
N GLY A 251 2.62 -3.95 13.81
CA GLY A 251 3.15 -2.83 14.57
C GLY A 251 3.33 -1.57 13.74
N GLU A 252 4.46 -0.88 13.94
CA GLU A 252 4.78 0.36 13.23
C GLU A 252 4.96 0.17 11.72
N ASP A 253 5.58 -0.95 11.30
CA ASP A 253 5.88 -1.20 9.89
C ASP A 253 4.62 -1.35 9.06
N GLY A 254 3.64 -2.13 9.58
CA GLY A 254 2.36 -2.32 8.91
C GLY A 254 1.57 -1.02 8.78
N ARG A 255 1.60 -0.19 9.82
CA ARG A 255 0.94 1.13 9.84
C ARG A 255 1.58 2.10 8.86
N ILE A 256 2.89 2.26 8.91
CA ILE A 256 3.65 3.15 8.01
C ILE A 256 3.48 2.71 6.56
N LYS A 257 3.63 1.41 6.27
CA LYS A 257 3.49 0.86 4.92
C LYS A 257 2.09 1.06 4.35
N SER A 258 1.06 0.84 5.17
CA SER A 258 -0.34 1.10 4.80
C SER A 258 -0.59 2.58 4.55
N ALA A 259 -0.08 3.46 5.41
CA ALA A 259 -0.23 4.91 5.27
C ALA A 259 0.49 5.46 4.04
N VAL A 260 1.71 4.99 3.73
CA VAL A 260 2.43 5.34 2.49
C VAL A 260 1.60 4.94 1.26
N GLY A 261 1.13 3.70 1.18
CA GLY A 261 0.43 3.23 -0.03
C GLY A 261 -1.00 3.76 -0.15
N ILE A 262 -1.82 3.60 0.90
CA ILE A 262 -3.23 4.03 0.89
C ILE A 262 -3.31 5.55 0.96
N GLY A 263 -2.50 6.19 1.84
CA GLY A 263 -2.50 7.63 2.04
C GLY A 263 -2.15 8.40 0.78
N SER A 264 -1.20 7.91 -0.02
CA SER A 264 -0.84 8.54 -1.31
C SER A 264 -2.00 8.56 -2.29
N LEU A 265 -2.76 7.48 -2.38
CA LEU A 265 -3.93 7.41 -3.27
C LEU A 265 -5.09 8.25 -2.74
N LEU A 266 -5.33 8.22 -1.42
CA LEU A 266 -6.32 9.11 -0.82
C LEU A 266 -5.95 10.59 -1.02
N ALA A 267 -4.67 10.96 -0.93
CA ALA A 267 -4.19 12.32 -1.20
C ALA A 267 -4.36 12.74 -2.67
N ASP A 268 -4.44 11.79 -3.59
CA ASP A 268 -4.82 12.01 -4.99
C ASP A 268 -6.34 12.11 -5.20
N GLY A 269 -7.14 11.99 -4.14
CA GLY A 269 -8.59 11.92 -4.22
C GLY A 269 -9.13 10.56 -4.69
N ILE A 270 -8.30 9.53 -4.74
CA ILE A 270 -8.64 8.18 -5.20
C ILE A 270 -8.98 7.27 -4.00
N GLY A 271 -10.13 6.62 -4.04
CA GLY A 271 -10.54 5.61 -3.07
C GLY A 271 -11.89 5.86 -2.43
N ASP A 272 -12.68 4.81 -2.36
CA ASP A 272 -14.05 4.83 -1.82
C ASP A 272 -14.21 3.91 -0.61
N THR A 273 -13.38 2.88 -0.52
CA THR A 273 -13.24 2.06 0.68
C THR A 273 -11.80 1.62 0.86
N ILE A 274 -11.38 1.47 2.10
CA ILE A 274 -10.01 1.04 2.42
C ILE A 274 -10.00 -0.15 3.37
N ARG A 275 -8.91 -0.95 3.31
CA ARG A 275 -8.53 -1.89 4.34
C ARG A 275 -7.05 -1.76 4.64
N VAL A 276 -6.73 -1.42 5.86
CA VAL A 276 -5.40 -1.61 6.43
C VAL A 276 -5.26 -3.10 6.76
N SER A 277 -4.16 -3.74 6.35
CA SER A 277 -3.95 -5.19 6.55
C SER A 277 -2.79 -5.39 7.54
N LEU A 278 -3.12 -5.64 8.80
CA LEU A 278 -2.14 -5.86 9.87
C LEU A 278 -2.10 -7.34 10.27
N SER A 279 -0.92 -7.83 10.60
CA SER A 279 -0.72 -9.17 11.18
C SER A 279 -1.04 -9.17 12.69
N GLU A 280 -2.18 -8.58 13.04
CA GLU A 280 -2.73 -8.37 14.38
C GLU A 280 -4.19 -8.85 14.43
N GLU A 281 -4.88 -8.67 15.57
CA GLU A 281 -6.33 -8.92 15.62
C GLU A 281 -7.07 -7.97 14.67
N PRO A 282 -8.06 -8.45 13.90
CA PRO A 282 -8.69 -7.67 12.83
C PRO A 282 -9.34 -6.36 13.28
N GLU A 283 -9.81 -6.28 14.51
CA GLU A 283 -10.37 -5.07 15.10
C GLU A 283 -9.34 -3.94 15.24
N CYS A 284 -8.04 -4.25 15.33
CA CYS A 284 -6.96 -3.26 15.38
C CYS A 284 -6.77 -2.52 14.05
N GLU A 285 -7.20 -3.08 12.93
CA GLU A 285 -7.14 -2.44 11.61
C GLU A 285 -8.03 -1.19 11.53
N ILE A 286 -9.15 -1.18 12.24
CA ILE A 286 -10.23 -0.19 12.07
C ILE A 286 -9.83 1.22 12.55
N PRO A 287 -9.31 1.42 13.78
CA PRO A 287 -8.88 2.75 14.23
C PRO A 287 -7.79 3.34 13.32
N VAL A 288 -6.84 2.51 12.87
CA VAL A 288 -5.76 2.94 11.96
C VAL A 288 -6.34 3.41 10.62
N ALA A 289 -7.25 2.63 10.03
CA ALA A 289 -7.90 2.98 8.78
C ALA A 289 -8.75 4.26 8.92
N ARG A 290 -9.50 4.40 10.01
CA ARG A 290 -10.32 5.58 10.27
C ARG A 290 -9.47 6.82 10.45
N ALA A 291 -8.40 6.75 11.26
CA ALA A 291 -7.48 7.88 11.46
C ALA A 291 -6.87 8.37 10.13
N LEU A 292 -6.54 7.46 9.22
CA LEU A 292 -6.00 7.82 7.91
C LEU A 292 -7.03 8.53 7.03
N VAL A 293 -8.29 8.03 7.00
CA VAL A 293 -9.38 8.67 6.26
C VAL A 293 -9.69 10.05 6.84
N ASP A 294 -9.85 10.15 8.15
CA ASP A 294 -10.22 11.39 8.85
C ASP A 294 -9.13 12.47 8.74
N TYR A 295 -7.87 12.07 8.59
CA TYR A 295 -6.75 12.97 8.36
C TYR A 295 -6.75 13.59 6.96
N ILE A 296 -7.14 12.82 5.94
CA ILE A 296 -7.03 13.25 4.54
C ILE A 296 -8.32 13.90 4.03
N ALA A 297 -9.49 13.40 4.42
CA ALA A 297 -10.78 13.86 3.90
C ALA A 297 -11.02 15.38 4.04
N PRO A 298 -10.62 16.07 5.14
CA PRO A 298 -10.81 17.50 5.28
C PRO A 298 -10.06 18.36 4.25
N ARG A 299 -9.07 17.81 3.54
CA ARG A 299 -8.27 18.53 2.52
C ARG A 299 -9.10 19.03 1.36
N GLU A 300 -10.30 18.48 1.12
CA GLU A 300 -11.24 18.97 0.10
C GLU A 300 -11.67 20.44 0.32
N HIS A 301 -11.54 20.92 1.54
CA HIS A 301 -11.93 22.28 1.93
C HIS A 301 -10.73 23.19 2.19
N VAL A 302 -9.51 22.70 1.96
CA VAL A 302 -8.27 23.48 2.16
C VAL A 302 -7.94 24.25 0.90
N ALA A 303 -7.94 25.57 0.99
CA ALA A 303 -7.48 26.43 -0.09
C ALA A 303 -5.95 26.40 -0.17
N LEU A 304 -5.42 26.38 -1.39
CA LEU A 304 -3.99 26.60 -1.59
C LEU A 304 -3.63 28.05 -1.27
N SER A 305 -2.53 28.22 -0.55
CA SER A 305 -1.98 29.54 -0.20
C SER A 305 -1.17 30.19 -1.32
N VAL A 306 -1.30 29.70 -2.57
CA VAL A 306 -0.47 30.05 -3.72
C VAL A 306 -1.27 30.52 -4.92
N ASP A 307 -0.63 31.23 -5.85
CA ASP A 307 -1.27 31.70 -7.07
C ASP A 307 -1.71 30.53 -7.97
N GLY A 308 -3.02 30.37 -8.13
CA GLY A 308 -3.61 29.29 -8.94
C GLY A 308 -3.22 29.32 -10.41
N SER A 309 -2.76 30.46 -10.96
CA SER A 309 -2.29 30.58 -12.34
C SER A 309 -0.97 29.82 -12.61
N LEU A 310 -0.26 29.44 -11.53
CA LEU A 310 1.03 28.73 -11.61
C LEU A 310 0.90 27.21 -11.37
N LEU A 311 -0.32 26.69 -11.23
CA LEU A 311 -0.52 25.27 -10.97
C LEU A 311 -0.11 24.41 -12.18
N PRO A 312 0.63 23.30 -11.98
CA PRO A 312 0.98 22.39 -13.06
C PRO A 312 -0.18 21.48 -13.44
N SER A 313 -0.24 21.04 -14.67
CA SER A 313 -1.02 19.87 -15.03
C SER A 313 -0.34 18.59 -14.50
N TRP A 314 -1.10 17.48 -14.35
CA TRP A 314 -0.51 16.18 -14.00
C TRP A 314 0.56 15.72 -14.99
N LYS A 315 0.38 16.01 -16.27
CA LYS A 315 1.36 15.68 -17.30
C LYS A 315 2.68 16.40 -17.04
N GLU A 316 2.64 17.72 -16.88
CA GLU A 316 3.83 18.53 -16.59
C GLU A 316 4.49 18.10 -15.28
N TYR A 317 3.72 17.91 -14.21
CA TYR A 317 4.22 17.49 -12.91
C TYR A 317 5.04 16.19 -13.00
N ARG A 318 4.55 15.21 -13.76
CA ARG A 318 5.24 13.92 -13.94
C ARG A 318 6.48 14.03 -14.83
N GLU A 319 6.42 14.83 -15.90
CA GLU A 319 7.59 15.09 -16.73
C GLU A 319 8.70 15.73 -15.89
N LEU A 320 8.36 16.66 -15.01
CA LEU A 320 9.31 17.30 -14.09
C LEU A 320 9.82 16.33 -13.01
N ALA A 321 9.01 15.38 -12.57
CA ALA A 321 9.37 14.39 -11.55
C ALA A 321 10.30 13.28 -12.09
N GLN A 322 10.34 13.11 -13.42
CA GLN A 322 11.16 12.05 -14.01
C GLN A 322 12.64 12.23 -13.65
N ASP A 323 13.20 11.23 -12.96
CA ASP A 323 14.56 11.24 -12.45
C ASP A 323 14.94 12.47 -11.58
N ALA A 324 13.94 13.23 -11.10
CA ALA A 324 14.17 14.48 -10.38
C ALA A 324 15.11 14.32 -9.19
N ARG A 325 14.97 13.25 -8.41
CA ARG A 325 15.82 12.94 -7.25
C ARG A 325 17.27 12.67 -7.66
N LYS A 326 17.48 11.89 -8.71
CA LYS A 326 18.82 11.52 -9.21
C LYS A 326 19.54 12.66 -9.88
N ASN A 327 18.78 13.59 -10.47
CA ASN A 327 19.31 14.75 -11.19
C ASN A 327 19.65 15.94 -10.27
N THR A 328 19.59 15.76 -8.94
CA THR A 328 20.05 16.78 -8.00
C THR A 328 21.58 16.77 -7.88
N THR A 329 22.16 17.91 -7.52
CA THR A 329 23.59 18.04 -7.26
C THR A 329 23.99 17.14 -6.10
N SER A 330 25.08 16.38 -6.25
CA SER A 330 25.60 15.58 -5.14
C SER A 330 26.36 16.46 -4.14
N LEU A 331 26.00 16.35 -2.89
CA LEU A 331 26.71 16.97 -1.76
C LEU A 331 27.66 15.92 -1.12
N GLY A 332 28.60 15.42 -1.91
CA GLY A 332 29.50 14.34 -1.49
C GLY A 332 28.73 13.04 -1.18
N ALA A 333 29.02 12.44 -0.04
CA ALA A 333 28.33 11.24 0.43
C ALA A 333 27.05 11.55 1.24
N LEU A 334 26.70 12.85 1.42
CA LEU A 334 25.61 13.24 2.30
C LEU A 334 24.23 13.12 1.62
N ALA A 335 24.04 13.79 0.49
CA ALA A 335 22.72 13.86 -0.15
C ALA A 335 22.85 14.18 -1.64
N GLY A 336 21.78 13.94 -2.40
CA GLY A 336 21.68 14.28 -3.82
C GLY A 336 22.34 13.26 -4.74
N GLY A 337 22.08 13.37 -6.03
CA GLY A 337 22.58 12.45 -7.04
C GLY A 337 22.12 11.00 -6.78
N SER A 338 23.05 10.08 -6.75
CA SER A 338 22.80 8.64 -6.49
C SER A 338 22.83 8.26 -5.00
N ASN A 339 22.98 9.24 -4.08
CA ASN A 339 22.97 8.94 -2.65
C ASN A 339 21.58 8.45 -2.20
N LEU A 340 21.57 7.61 -1.16
CA LEU A 340 20.35 7.23 -0.48
C LEU A 340 19.68 8.48 0.13
N PRO A 341 18.35 8.50 0.25
CA PRO A 341 17.67 9.60 0.91
C PRO A 341 18.15 9.78 2.35
N LEU A 342 18.44 11.03 2.69
CA LEU A 342 18.99 11.46 3.99
C LEU A 342 17.91 11.52 5.07
N VAL A 343 18.22 11.04 6.27
CA VAL A 343 17.46 11.35 7.49
C VAL A 343 18.25 12.37 8.30
N LEU A 344 17.71 13.59 8.39
CA LEU A 344 18.31 14.73 9.08
C LEU A 344 17.47 15.06 10.32
N TYR A 345 18.05 14.92 11.50
CA TYR A 345 17.35 15.25 12.74
C TYR A 345 17.72 16.66 13.26
N PRO A 346 16.74 17.59 13.36
CA PRO A 346 16.97 18.92 13.91
C PRO A 346 16.92 18.89 15.45
N THR A 347 17.86 19.52 16.12
CA THR A 347 17.88 19.60 17.59
C THR A 347 18.60 20.84 18.10
N GLU A 348 18.10 21.43 19.18
CA GLU A 348 18.77 22.49 19.91
C GLU A 348 19.68 21.98 21.03
N LYS A 349 19.55 20.71 21.39
CA LYS A 349 20.26 20.08 22.51
C LYS A 349 21.17 18.96 21.99
N ALA A 350 22.26 18.74 22.69
CA ALA A 350 23.10 17.59 22.46
C ALA A 350 22.26 16.29 22.60
N LEU A 351 22.30 15.44 21.59
CA LEU A 351 21.55 14.17 21.54
C LEU A 351 22.53 13.02 21.73
N ASP A 352 22.31 12.21 22.75
CA ASP A 352 23.06 10.96 22.93
C ASP A 352 22.41 9.86 22.08
N LEU A 353 23.09 9.49 21.02
CA LEU A 353 22.66 8.45 20.08
C LEU A 353 23.18 7.06 20.46
N SER A 354 23.92 6.91 21.55
CA SER A 354 24.57 5.63 21.90
C SER A 354 23.58 4.50 22.14
N SER A 355 22.39 4.83 22.69
CA SER A 355 21.32 3.87 22.99
C SER A 355 20.34 3.65 21.83
N PHE A 356 20.41 4.43 20.75
CA PHE A 356 19.46 4.34 19.65
C PHE A 356 19.72 3.14 18.78
N ALA A 357 18.70 2.30 18.58
CA ALA A 357 18.76 1.17 17.68
C ALA A 357 18.88 1.59 16.20
N GLN A 358 18.26 2.71 15.85
CA GLN A 358 18.38 3.34 14.53
C GLN A 358 18.78 4.81 14.73
N ARG A 359 19.75 5.27 13.94
CA ARG A 359 20.31 6.62 14.04
C ARG A 359 20.00 7.42 12.79
N PRO A 360 19.87 8.77 12.89
CA PRO A 360 19.83 9.64 11.71
C PRO A 360 21.18 9.60 10.99
N ASP A 361 21.24 10.08 9.77
CA ASP A 361 22.53 10.22 9.07
C ASP A 361 23.28 11.47 9.54
N ALA A 362 22.54 12.55 9.78
CA ALA A 362 23.08 13.82 10.21
C ALA A 362 22.17 14.51 11.23
N ILE A 363 22.73 15.43 11.95
CA ILE A 363 22.08 16.28 12.94
C ILE A 363 22.25 17.75 12.50
N LEU A 364 21.17 18.52 12.58
CA LEU A 364 21.18 19.97 12.38
C LEU A 364 20.99 20.66 13.74
N SER A 365 22.01 21.38 14.20
CA SER A 365 21.92 22.15 15.44
C SER A 365 21.06 23.41 15.28
N GLY A 366 20.56 23.95 16.40
CA GLY A 366 19.84 25.24 16.42
C GLY A 366 20.65 26.43 15.87
N GLU A 367 21.97 26.34 15.85
CA GLU A 367 22.87 27.34 15.25
C GLU A 367 23.06 27.11 13.72
N GLY A 368 22.36 26.14 13.13
CA GLY A 368 22.48 25.82 11.70
C GLY A 368 23.73 25.00 11.34
N GLN A 369 24.43 24.47 12.34
CA GLN A 369 25.59 23.62 12.09
C GLN A 369 25.14 22.18 11.75
N LEU A 370 25.74 21.63 10.71
CA LEU A 370 25.48 20.27 10.24
C LEU A 370 26.62 19.33 10.67
N GLN A 371 26.26 18.19 11.26
CA GLN A 371 27.22 17.16 11.67
C GLN A 371 26.68 15.76 11.36
N LEU A 372 27.55 14.81 11.05
CA LEU A 372 27.17 13.40 10.98
C LEU A 372 26.71 12.90 12.35
N ALA A 373 25.90 11.85 12.38
CA ALA A 373 25.43 11.23 13.63
C ALA A 373 26.58 10.81 14.58
N GLY A 374 27.78 10.56 14.05
CA GLY A 374 29.01 10.30 14.81
C GLY A 374 29.70 11.55 15.36
N GLY A 375 29.11 12.74 15.24
CA GLY A 375 29.64 14.01 15.76
C GLY A 375 30.65 14.72 14.85
N THR A 376 30.96 14.16 13.66
CA THR A 376 31.89 14.80 12.71
C THR A 376 31.21 15.98 12.01
N PRO A 377 31.75 17.21 12.11
CA PRO A 377 31.18 18.37 11.43
C PRO A 377 31.20 18.20 9.90
N ILE A 378 30.12 18.62 9.24
CA ILE A 378 30.02 18.67 7.79
C ILE A 378 30.27 20.12 7.36
N VAL A 379 31.34 20.34 6.58
CA VAL A 379 31.74 21.67 6.12
C VAL A 379 31.51 21.82 4.61
N GLY A 380 31.29 23.05 4.15
CA GLY A 380 31.11 23.34 2.73
C GLY A 380 29.70 23.07 2.18
N VAL A 381 28.76 22.66 3.04
CA VAL A 381 27.33 22.52 2.72
C VAL A 381 26.56 23.62 3.41
N SER A 382 25.85 24.44 2.65
CA SER A 382 24.90 25.41 3.19
C SER A 382 23.56 24.73 3.42
N VAL A 383 22.92 24.96 4.57
CA VAL A 383 21.56 24.50 4.83
C VAL A 383 20.61 25.69 4.79
N LYS A 384 19.56 25.59 3.98
CA LYS A 384 18.48 26.59 3.93
C LYS A 384 17.15 25.91 4.22
N SER A 385 16.35 26.51 5.11
CA SER A 385 14.95 26.12 5.34
C SER A 385 14.04 27.19 4.76
N ILE A 386 13.15 26.78 3.86
CA ILE A 386 12.25 27.69 3.15
C ILE A 386 10.88 27.04 3.13
N ALA A 387 9.85 27.78 3.52
CA ALA A 387 8.48 27.30 3.40
C ALA A 387 7.99 27.44 1.96
N THR A 388 7.07 26.57 1.56
CA THR A 388 6.54 26.55 0.19
C THR A 388 5.89 27.87 -0.20
N ASP A 389 5.25 28.58 0.74
CA ASP A 389 4.64 29.90 0.55
C ASP A 389 5.66 31.07 0.51
N GLU A 390 6.93 30.81 0.84
CA GLU A 390 8.04 31.77 0.78
C GLU A 390 8.86 31.67 -0.53
N LEU A 391 8.49 30.79 -1.47
CA LEU A 391 9.19 30.59 -2.74
C LEU A 391 8.92 31.76 -3.72
N THR A 392 9.59 32.90 -3.52
CA THR A 392 9.55 34.04 -4.44
C THR A 392 10.49 33.84 -5.64
N ALA A 393 10.34 34.66 -6.69
CA ALA A 393 11.22 34.63 -7.85
C ALA A 393 12.70 34.88 -7.49
N GLU A 394 12.96 35.80 -6.53
CA GLU A 394 14.30 36.08 -6.02
C GLU A 394 14.88 34.87 -5.28
N CYS A 395 14.08 34.23 -4.42
CA CYS A 395 14.47 33.03 -3.69
C CYS A 395 14.81 31.88 -4.65
N LEU A 396 13.99 31.65 -5.66
CA LEU A 396 14.21 30.64 -6.68
C LEU A 396 15.49 30.90 -7.49
N ALA A 397 15.76 32.16 -7.87
CA ALA A 397 16.99 32.54 -8.58
C ALA A 397 18.24 32.33 -7.70
N GLU A 398 18.18 32.66 -6.41
CA GLU A 398 19.26 32.41 -5.47
C GLU A 398 19.56 30.93 -5.31
N LEU A 399 18.52 30.08 -5.15
CA LEU A 399 18.67 28.63 -5.02
C LEU A 399 19.25 28.00 -6.30
N ALA A 400 18.82 28.47 -7.48
CA ALA A 400 19.38 28.00 -8.76
C ALA A 400 20.87 28.33 -8.90
N ALA A 401 21.31 29.48 -8.33
CA ALA A 401 22.72 29.88 -8.34
C ALA A 401 23.57 29.18 -7.29
N THR A 402 22.98 28.50 -6.31
CA THR A 402 23.67 27.86 -5.16
C THR A 402 23.41 26.36 -5.05
N PRO A 403 23.82 25.54 -6.05
CA PRO A 403 23.50 24.12 -6.08
C PRO A 403 24.13 23.29 -4.93
N GLN A 404 25.12 23.83 -4.21
CA GLN A 404 25.75 23.20 -3.04
C GLN A 404 24.96 23.45 -1.74
N THR A 405 23.68 23.80 -1.85
CA THR A 405 22.76 23.99 -0.72
C THR A 405 21.96 22.71 -0.45
N LEU A 406 21.84 22.32 0.81
CA LEU A 406 20.84 21.35 1.26
C LEU A 406 19.56 22.13 1.59
N LEU A 407 18.53 21.98 0.77
CA LEU A 407 17.27 22.68 0.95
C LEU A 407 16.32 21.85 1.84
N LEU A 408 15.82 22.45 2.91
CA LEU A 408 14.72 21.92 3.70
C LEU A 408 13.44 22.62 3.22
N LEU A 409 12.63 21.93 2.43
CA LEU A 409 11.38 22.47 1.90
C LEU A 409 10.25 22.20 2.90
N GLU A 410 9.84 23.26 3.60
CA GLU A 410 8.85 23.18 4.66
C GLU A 410 7.42 23.34 4.12
N SER A 411 6.51 22.47 4.55
CA SER A 411 5.07 22.69 4.44
C SER A 411 4.50 23.06 5.81
N ARG A 412 3.78 24.18 5.85
CA ARG A 412 3.07 24.70 7.03
C ARG A 412 1.56 24.58 6.91
N GLY A 413 1.06 24.27 5.71
CA GLY A 413 -0.36 24.19 5.42
C GLY A 413 -1.04 22.90 5.89
N ASP A 414 -2.37 22.86 5.80
CA ASP A 414 -3.19 21.69 6.17
C ASP A 414 -3.22 20.61 5.08
N ASN A 415 -2.70 20.92 3.89
CA ASN A 415 -2.49 19.96 2.82
C ASN A 415 -1.02 19.91 2.37
N PRO A 416 -0.13 19.26 3.15
CA PRO A 416 1.31 19.27 2.87
C PRO A 416 1.67 18.62 1.52
N VAL A 417 0.88 17.66 1.05
CA VAL A 417 1.11 17.03 -0.25
C VAL A 417 0.94 18.04 -1.38
N ALA A 418 -0.11 18.86 -1.33
CA ALA A 418 -0.35 19.92 -2.30
C ALA A 418 0.76 20.99 -2.26
N ASP A 419 1.13 21.43 -1.06
CA ASP A 419 2.19 22.43 -0.84
C ASP A 419 3.52 21.95 -1.44
N TRP A 420 3.94 20.73 -1.12
CA TRP A 420 5.20 20.18 -1.65
C TRP A 420 5.14 19.94 -3.16
N ARG A 421 4.04 19.42 -3.70
CA ARG A 421 3.88 19.26 -5.17
C ARG A 421 4.03 20.58 -5.90
N TRP A 422 3.42 21.63 -5.37
CA TRP A 422 3.60 22.97 -5.91
C TRP A 422 5.04 23.46 -5.77
N GLY A 423 5.63 23.37 -4.58
CA GLY A 423 6.99 23.79 -4.30
C GLY A 423 8.03 23.11 -5.18
N PHE A 424 7.97 21.78 -5.32
CA PHE A 424 8.84 21.02 -6.21
C PHE A 424 8.69 21.46 -7.68
N THR A 425 7.47 21.73 -8.11
CA THR A 425 7.22 22.24 -9.48
C THR A 425 7.89 23.57 -9.70
N GLN A 426 7.74 24.54 -8.76
CA GLN A 426 8.37 25.86 -8.90
C GLN A 426 9.90 25.76 -8.89
N LEU A 427 10.46 25.00 -7.97
CA LEU A 427 11.90 24.76 -7.88
C LEU A 427 12.45 24.18 -9.20
N ARG A 428 11.77 23.20 -9.76
CA ARG A 428 12.20 22.54 -10.99
C ARG A 428 12.07 23.44 -12.22
N ARG A 429 10.98 24.20 -12.32
CA ARG A 429 10.79 25.23 -13.38
C ARG A 429 11.89 26.29 -13.35
N ALA A 430 12.34 26.66 -12.15
CA ALA A 430 13.42 27.63 -11.97
C ALA A 430 14.83 27.05 -12.16
N GLY A 431 14.96 25.75 -12.50
CA GLY A 431 16.26 25.10 -12.70
C GLY A 431 17.02 24.82 -11.40
N VAL A 432 16.35 24.81 -10.24
CA VAL A 432 16.96 24.46 -8.96
C VAL A 432 17.29 22.96 -8.95
N ASN A 433 18.56 22.63 -8.73
CA ASN A 433 19.08 21.27 -8.74
C ASN A 433 19.76 20.88 -7.41
N CYS A 434 19.61 21.67 -6.35
CA CYS A 434 20.10 21.28 -5.04
C CYS A 434 19.28 20.11 -4.45
N PRO A 435 19.85 19.26 -3.57
CA PRO A 435 19.10 18.24 -2.83
C PRO A 435 18.03 18.85 -1.93
N ILE A 436 16.86 18.26 -1.90
CA ILE A 436 15.70 18.77 -1.19
C ILE A 436 15.19 17.72 -0.19
N LEU A 437 15.12 18.09 1.09
CA LEU A 437 14.49 17.30 2.14
C LEU A 437 13.09 17.84 2.42
N LEU A 438 12.14 16.94 2.65
CA LEU A 438 10.82 17.29 3.14
C LEU A 438 10.92 17.68 4.61
N ARG A 439 10.54 18.91 4.95
CA ARG A 439 10.47 19.39 6.33
C ARG A 439 9.04 19.64 6.75
N ARG A 440 8.66 19.09 7.91
CA ARG A 440 7.36 19.38 8.54
C ARG A 440 7.41 19.15 10.03
N ARG A 441 6.66 19.99 10.74
CA ARG A 441 6.39 19.85 12.16
C ARG A 441 4.98 19.27 12.35
N TYR A 442 4.90 18.22 13.17
CA TYR A 442 3.66 17.59 13.61
C TYR A 442 3.45 17.86 15.10
N ASP A 443 2.38 18.57 15.43
CA ASP A 443 2.09 18.97 16.81
C ASP A 443 1.10 17.97 17.44
N THR A 444 1.55 16.73 17.62
CA THR A 444 0.80 15.64 18.24
C THR A 444 1.59 14.99 19.37
N THR A 445 0.88 14.51 20.39
CA THR A 445 1.42 13.68 21.48
C THR A 445 1.21 12.19 21.24
N ASP A 446 0.45 11.84 20.21
CA ASP A 446 0.15 10.47 19.84
C ASP A 446 1.12 9.97 18.76
N LEU A 447 1.95 8.98 19.14
CA LEU A 447 2.96 8.41 18.26
C LEU A 447 2.34 7.67 17.06
N GLU A 448 1.19 7.01 17.23
CA GLU A 448 0.53 6.31 16.12
C GLU A 448 0.00 7.31 15.09
N LEU A 449 -0.64 8.39 15.52
CA LEU A 449 -1.09 9.46 14.63
C LEU A 449 0.08 10.12 13.90
N PHE A 450 1.20 10.40 14.60
CA PHE A 450 2.40 10.91 13.96
C PHE A 450 2.88 10.01 12.83
N ARG A 451 3.01 8.70 13.09
CA ARG A 451 3.43 7.71 12.11
C ARG A 451 2.53 7.70 10.87
N LEU A 452 1.21 7.69 11.09
CA LEU A 452 0.22 7.65 10.00
C LEU A 452 0.25 8.92 9.16
N TYR A 453 0.28 10.09 9.80
CA TYR A 453 0.24 11.38 9.13
C TYR A 453 1.53 11.65 8.35
N ALA A 454 2.69 11.48 8.99
CA ALA A 454 3.98 11.65 8.34
C ALA A 454 4.17 10.67 7.17
N ALA A 455 3.73 9.42 7.33
CA ALA A 455 3.83 8.41 6.29
C ALA A 455 2.90 8.69 5.09
N ALA A 456 1.68 9.16 5.33
CA ALA A 456 0.75 9.55 4.28
C ALA A 456 1.27 10.76 3.48
N ASP A 457 1.75 11.78 4.18
CA ASP A 457 2.23 13.02 3.56
C ASP A 457 3.53 12.81 2.78
N CYS A 458 4.58 12.37 3.47
CA CYS A 458 5.91 12.21 2.86
C CYS A 458 5.95 11.05 1.87
N GLY A 459 5.22 9.96 2.17
CA GLY A 459 5.10 8.81 1.28
C GLY A 459 4.54 9.18 -0.08
N SER A 460 3.53 10.07 -0.14
CA SER A 460 2.96 10.57 -1.38
C SER A 460 4.01 11.21 -2.29
N ILE A 461 4.84 12.07 -1.73
CA ILE A 461 5.89 12.80 -2.45
C ILE A 461 6.99 11.85 -2.92
N PHE A 462 7.38 10.89 -2.08
CA PHE A 462 8.38 9.90 -2.47
C PHE A 462 7.90 8.96 -3.57
N LEU A 463 6.62 8.55 -3.54
CA LEU A 463 6.01 7.74 -4.60
C LEU A 463 5.79 8.52 -5.90
N ASP A 464 5.74 9.85 -5.83
CA ASP A 464 5.75 10.74 -6.99
C ASP A 464 7.16 10.89 -7.62
N GLY A 465 8.21 10.45 -6.94
CA GLY A 465 9.60 10.51 -7.43
C GLY A 465 10.43 11.69 -6.90
N TRP A 466 9.88 12.50 -6.00
CA TRP A 466 10.53 13.67 -5.44
C TRP A 466 11.25 13.42 -4.11
N GLY A 467 12.07 14.39 -3.69
CA GLY A 467 12.69 14.46 -2.37
C GLY A 467 13.94 13.59 -2.19
N ASN A 468 14.97 14.17 -1.57
CA ASN A 468 16.25 13.52 -1.28
C ASN A 468 16.37 13.11 0.21
N GLY A 469 15.29 13.23 0.99
CA GLY A 469 15.30 12.82 2.39
C GLY A 469 14.22 13.52 3.22
N LEU A 470 14.35 13.38 4.54
CA LEU A 470 13.40 13.84 5.54
C LEU A 470 14.08 14.68 6.62
N CYS A 471 13.35 15.63 7.20
CA CYS A 471 13.69 16.41 8.37
C CYS A 471 12.39 16.70 9.13
N LEU A 472 11.88 15.71 9.88
CA LEU A 472 10.61 15.82 10.57
C LEU A 472 10.78 16.25 12.03
N GLU A 473 9.81 16.98 12.52
CA GLU A 473 9.75 17.47 13.89
C GLU A 473 8.44 17.04 14.56
N ALA A 474 8.55 16.47 15.75
CA ALA A 474 7.41 16.17 16.62
C ALA A 474 7.87 16.39 18.08
N PRO A 475 7.79 17.64 18.59
CA PRO A 475 8.48 18.05 19.83
C PRO A 475 7.97 17.34 21.08
N HIS A 476 6.82 16.69 21.02
CA HIS A 476 6.21 15.96 22.13
C HIS A 476 6.53 14.45 22.10
N LEU A 477 7.27 13.98 21.09
CA LEU A 477 7.60 12.57 20.90
C LEU A 477 9.11 12.32 21.09
N PRO A 478 9.51 11.10 21.48
CA PRO A 478 10.91 10.74 21.57
C PRO A 478 11.65 10.83 20.23
N ALA A 479 12.86 11.38 20.22
CA ALA A 479 13.68 11.53 19.02
C ALA A 479 13.90 10.20 18.27
N GLU A 480 14.13 9.11 19.00
CA GLU A 480 14.32 7.78 18.40
C GLU A 480 13.10 7.33 17.60
N GLU A 481 11.89 7.61 18.09
CA GLU A 481 10.64 7.23 17.40
C GLU A 481 10.39 8.07 16.15
N ILE A 482 10.81 9.34 16.14
CA ILE A 482 10.76 10.18 14.95
C ILE A 482 11.70 9.62 13.88
N ILE A 483 12.96 9.35 14.24
CA ILE A 483 13.98 8.79 13.33
C ILE A 483 13.56 7.42 12.79
N LYS A 484 13.02 6.55 13.64
CA LYS A 484 12.47 5.25 13.21
C LYS A 484 11.33 5.42 12.19
N THR A 485 10.46 6.39 12.42
CA THR A 485 9.35 6.70 11.51
C THR A 485 9.87 7.18 10.16
N GLU A 486 10.85 8.09 10.13
CA GLU A 486 11.47 8.58 8.89
C GLU A 486 12.12 7.45 8.10
N LEU A 487 12.90 6.59 8.74
CA LEU A 487 13.51 5.42 8.12
C LEU A 487 12.45 4.41 7.62
N GLY A 488 11.38 4.21 8.39
CA GLY A 488 10.24 3.39 8.01
C GLY A 488 9.50 3.91 6.78
N ILE A 489 9.31 5.23 6.65
CA ILE A 489 8.71 5.87 5.47
C ILE A 489 9.57 5.63 4.22
N LEU A 490 10.88 5.83 4.34
CA LEU A 490 11.81 5.59 3.23
C LEU A 490 11.83 4.11 2.79
N GLN A 491 11.75 3.19 3.75
CA GLN A 491 11.67 1.76 3.48
C GLN A 491 10.34 1.39 2.82
N ALA A 492 9.22 1.91 3.31
CA ALA A 492 7.90 1.68 2.74
C ALA A 492 7.77 2.25 1.32
N ALA A 493 8.44 3.36 1.02
CA ALA A 493 8.54 3.95 -0.32
C ALA A 493 9.58 3.28 -1.23
N ARG A 494 10.23 2.18 -0.78
CA ARG A 494 11.26 1.42 -1.52
C ARG A 494 12.51 2.23 -1.89
N LEU A 495 12.85 3.25 -1.11
CA LEU A 495 13.99 4.13 -1.37
C LEU A 495 15.24 3.78 -0.58
N ARG A 496 15.06 3.21 0.60
CA ARG A 496 16.15 2.87 1.50
C ARG A 496 15.72 1.75 2.44
N MET A 497 16.53 0.69 2.52
CA MET A 497 16.31 -0.40 3.46
C MET A 497 17.15 -0.17 4.72
N SER A 498 16.49 0.01 5.86
CA SER A 498 17.13 0.28 7.15
C SER A 498 17.17 -0.92 8.10
N LYS A 499 16.30 -1.89 7.87
CA LYS A 499 16.15 -3.14 8.64
C LYS A 499 15.66 -4.28 7.74
N THR A 500 15.53 -5.49 8.29
CA THR A 500 14.85 -6.60 7.62
C THR A 500 13.41 -6.21 7.33
N GLU A 501 12.91 -6.48 6.14
CA GLU A 501 11.49 -6.31 5.81
C GLU A 501 10.75 -7.62 5.99
N PHE A 502 9.66 -7.58 6.76
CA PHE A 502 8.77 -8.73 6.91
C PHE A 502 7.50 -8.51 6.09
N ILE A 503 7.31 -9.37 5.08
CA ILE A 503 6.12 -9.41 4.24
C ILE A 503 5.21 -10.47 4.87
N SER A 504 4.40 -10.09 5.85
CA SER A 504 3.56 -11.04 6.59
C SER A 504 2.08 -10.80 6.36
N CYS A 505 1.35 -11.90 6.11
CA CYS A 505 -0.08 -11.81 5.87
C CYS A 505 -0.85 -11.50 7.18
N PRO A 506 -2.00 -10.81 7.09
CA PRO A 506 -2.81 -10.47 8.25
C PRO A 506 -3.55 -11.68 8.85
N GLY A 507 -3.45 -12.85 8.21
CA GLY A 507 -4.25 -14.01 8.53
C GLY A 507 -5.67 -13.94 7.95
N CYS A 508 -6.30 -15.09 7.87
CA CYS A 508 -7.70 -15.28 7.47
C CYS A 508 -8.16 -16.68 7.88
N GLY A 509 -9.41 -17.04 7.64
CA GLY A 509 -9.93 -18.38 7.93
C GLY A 509 -9.20 -19.56 7.26
N ARG A 510 -8.17 -19.30 6.45
CA ARG A 510 -7.28 -20.30 5.81
C ARG A 510 -5.94 -20.48 6.51
N THR A 511 -5.63 -19.68 7.54
CA THR A 511 -4.35 -19.74 8.26
C THR A 511 -4.20 -21.08 8.97
N LEU A 512 -3.04 -21.73 8.81
CA LEU A 512 -2.80 -23.12 9.22
C LEU A 512 -2.01 -23.27 10.52
N TYR A 513 -1.54 -22.16 11.11
CA TYR A 513 -0.73 -22.13 12.33
C TYR A 513 -0.92 -20.82 13.09
N ASN A 514 -0.37 -20.71 14.30
CA ASN A 514 -0.38 -19.43 15.03
C ASN A 514 0.58 -18.44 14.36
N LEU A 515 0.01 -17.57 13.52
CA LEU A 515 0.76 -16.66 12.67
C LEU A 515 1.52 -15.61 13.49
N GLN A 516 0.90 -15.00 14.49
CA GLN A 516 1.50 -13.93 15.30
C GLN A 516 2.73 -14.43 16.07
N ASN A 517 2.62 -15.61 16.73
CA ASN A 517 3.75 -16.21 17.44
C ASN A 517 4.90 -16.54 16.50
N THR A 518 4.60 -17.09 15.30
CA THR A 518 5.62 -17.44 14.32
C THR A 518 6.30 -16.19 13.74
N ILE A 519 5.55 -15.11 13.49
CA ILE A 519 6.12 -13.82 13.08
C ILE A 519 7.09 -13.31 14.13
N ALA A 520 6.69 -13.30 15.41
CA ALA A 520 7.54 -12.86 16.51
C ALA A 520 8.84 -13.68 16.63
N GLU A 521 8.76 -15.01 16.47
CA GLU A 521 9.91 -15.91 16.49
C GLU A 521 10.89 -15.64 15.34
N ILE A 522 10.38 -15.55 14.09
CA ILE A 522 11.20 -15.25 12.91
C ILE A 522 11.82 -13.86 13.03
N LYS A 523 11.07 -12.85 13.47
CA LYS A 523 11.58 -11.48 13.68
C LYS A 523 12.70 -11.46 14.71
N SER A 524 12.51 -12.13 15.84
CA SER A 524 13.55 -12.23 16.89
C SER A 524 14.86 -12.79 16.34
N ALA A 525 14.77 -13.76 15.43
CA ALA A 525 15.95 -14.43 14.86
C ALA A 525 16.60 -13.66 13.70
N THR A 526 15.86 -12.80 12.96
CA THR A 526 16.32 -12.28 11.65
C THR A 526 16.26 -10.76 11.50
N SER A 527 15.78 -10.00 12.51
CA SER A 527 15.62 -8.52 12.42
C SER A 527 16.93 -7.76 12.15
N HIS A 528 18.07 -8.35 12.49
CA HIS A 528 19.41 -7.76 12.27
C HIS A 528 19.90 -7.87 10.81
N LEU A 529 19.22 -8.64 9.95
CA LEU A 529 19.61 -8.88 8.56
C LEU A 529 19.13 -7.72 7.65
N LYS A 530 19.77 -6.57 7.77
CA LYS A 530 19.39 -5.34 7.03
C LYS A 530 19.36 -5.59 5.52
N GLY A 531 18.23 -5.20 4.91
CA GLY A 531 18.01 -5.31 3.47
C GLY A 531 17.40 -6.63 3.01
N LEU A 532 17.36 -7.65 3.88
CA LEU A 532 16.71 -8.92 3.60
C LEU A 532 15.19 -8.78 3.70
N LYS A 533 14.45 -9.48 2.83
CA LYS A 533 12.99 -9.53 2.84
C LYS A 533 12.53 -10.96 3.15
N VAL A 534 11.77 -11.13 4.21
CA VAL A 534 11.27 -12.44 4.66
C VAL A 534 9.73 -12.47 4.52
N GLY A 535 9.22 -13.38 3.70
CA GLY A 535 7.79 -13.65 3.54
C GLY A 535 7.28 -14.61 4.61
N ILE A 536 6.19 -14.27 5.31
CA ILE A 536 5.56 -15.14 6.32
C ILE A 536 4.08 -15.26 6.01
N MET A 537 3.69 -16.40 5.43
CA MET A 537 2.36 -16.62 4.86
C MET A 537 1.59 -17.73 5.57
N GLY A 538 0.39 -17.43 6.02
CA GLY A 538 -0.48 -18.36 6.73
C GLY A 538 -0.93 -19.58 5.92
N CYS A 539 -0.96 -19.47 4.58
CA CYS A 539 -1.36 -20.57 3.70
C CYS A 539 -0.80 -20.45 2.29
N ILE A 540 -0.80 -21.58 1.56
CA ILE A 540 -0.30 -21.70 0.18
C ILE A 540 -1.22 -21.02 -0.87
N VAL A 541 -2.45 -20.66 -0.55
CA VAL A 541 -3.46 -20.21 -1.54
C VAL A 541 -3.00 -18.96 -2.30
N ASN A 542 -2.56 -17.94 -1.58
CA ASN A 542 -1.99 -16.71 -2.15
C ASN A 542 -0.52 -16.49 -1.75
N GLY A 543 -0.07 -17.20 -0.70
CA GLY A 543 1.21 -16.93 -0.06
C GLY A 543 2.39 -16.79 -1.04
N PRO A 544 2.66 -17.77 -1.91
CA PRO A 544 3.78 -17.67 -2.84
C PRO A 544 3.71 -16.46 -3.79
N GLY A 545 2.53 -16.06 -4.24
CA GLY A 545 2.35 -14.87 -5.08
C GLY A 545 2.49 -13.57 -4.29
N GLU A 546 1.87 -13.47 -3.12
CA GLU A 546 1.88 -12.26 -2.28
C GLU A 546 3.27 -11.93 -1.72
N MET A 547 4.15 -12.93 -1.61
CA MET A 547 5.56 -12.76 -1.22
C MET A 547 6.51 -12.76 -2.41
N ALA A 548 6.06 -12.45 -3.62
CA ALA A 548 6.89 -12.47 -4.84
C ALA A 548 8.17 -11.62 -4.72
N ASP A 549 8.13 -10.54 -3.92
CA ASP A 549 9.27 -9.66 -3.62
C ASP A 549 10.17 -10.18 -2.48
N ALA A 550 9.83 -11.28 -1.81
CA ALA A 550 10.62 -11.80 -0.69
C ALA A 550 11.85 -12.58 -1.18
N ASP A 551 12.96 -12.43 -0.44
CA ASP A 551 14.19 -13.21 -0.68
C ASP A 551 14.03 -14.64 -0.13
N TYR A 552 13.36 -14.78 1.02
CA TYR A 552 13.04 -16.05 1.67
C TYR A 552 11.59 -16.08 2.13
N GLY A 553 10.98 -17.28 2.14
CA GLY A 553 9.57 -17.45 2.49
C GLY A 553 9.29 -18.62 3.43
N TYR A 554 8.39 -18.38 4.39
CA TYR A 554 7.81 -19.34 5.31
C TYR A 554 6.31 -19.43 5.03
N VAL A 555 5.83 -20.54 4.48
CA VAL A 555 4.46 -20.68 3.96
C VAL A 555 3.76 -21.90 4.56
N GLY A 556 2.61 -21.70 5.17
CA GLY A 556 1.76 -22.81 5.65
C GLY A 556 1.27 -23.68 4.49
N ALA A 557 1.67 -24.94 4.45
CA ALA A 557 1.34 -25.90 3.39
C ALA A 557 0.17 -26.83 3.77
N ALA A 558 0.19 -27.33 4.99
CA ALA A 558 -0.87 -28.15 5.60
C ALA A 558 -0.82 -28.00 7.12
N PRO A 559 -1.82 -28.48 7.88
CA PRO A 559 -1.76 -28.46 9.33
C PRO A 559 -0.46 -29.08 9.86
N GLY A 560 0.33 -28.28 10.63
CA GLY A 560 1.63 -28.67 11.17
C GLY A 560 2.78 -28.82 10.15
N LYS A 561 2.58 -28.40 8.89
CA LYS A 561 3.59 -28.48 7.83
C LYS A 561 3.79 -27.15 7.13
N ILE A 562 5.05 -26.82 6.88
CA ILE A 562 5.52 -25.57 6.30
C ILE A 562 6.34 -25.86 5.05
N ASP A 563 6.15 -25.07 4.01
CA ASP A 563 7.02 -25.01 2.85
C ASP A 563 7.95 -23.80 2.96
N LEU A 564 9.25 -24.00 2.66
CA LEU A 564 10.26 -22.94 2.69
C LEU A 564 10.70 -22.58 1.28
N TYR A 565 10.81 -21.29 1.03
CA TYR A 565 11.09 -20.72 -0.28
C TYR A 565 12.39 -19.89 -0.27
N LYS A 566 13.07 -19.87 -1.43
CA LYS A 566 14.09 -18.87 -1.77
C LYS A 566 13.59 -18.15 -3.03
N GLY A 567 13.32 -16.84 -2.92
CA GLY A 567 12.54 -16.14 -3.93
C GLY A 567 11.18 -16.81 -4.15
N GLN A 568 10.87 -17.16 -5.39
CA GLN A 568 9.63 -17.84 -5.76
C GLN A 568 9.76 -19.38 -5.83
N GLU A 569 10.97 -19.93 -5.61
CA GLU A 569 11.23 -21.37 -5.67
C GLU A 569 11.02 -22.04 -4.31
N CYS A 570 10.22 -23.09 -4.28
CA CYS A 570 10.03 -23.90 -3.08
C CYS A 570 11.19 -24.88 -2.90
N ILE A 571 12.08 -24.61 -1.93
CA ILE A 571 13.30 -25.38 -1.68
C ILE A 571 13.05 -26.59 -0.77
N LYS A 572 12.26 -26.41 0.30
CA LYS A 572 11.93 -27.49 1.25
C LYS A 572 10.42 -27.59 1.42
N LYS A 573 9.84 -28.77 1.17
CA LYS A 573 8.39 -29.00 1.28
C LYS A 573 8.04 -29.80 2.53
N GLY A 574 6.92 -29.45 3.16
CA GLY A 574 6.32 -30.22 4.25
C GLY A 574 7.19 -30.33 5.50
N VAL A 575 8.02 -29.34 5.78
CA VAL A 575 8.85 -29.27 7.00
C VAL A 575 7.93 -29.24 8.23
N PRO A 576 8.20 -30.05 9.28
CA PRO A 576 7.44 -29.96 10.52
C PRO A 576 7.51 -28.54 11.10
N GLN A 577 6.37 -27.98 11.49
CA GLN A 577 6.30 -26.58 11.99
C GLN A 577 7.30 -26.31 13.14
N ALA A 578 7.47 -27.26 14.06
CA ALA A 578 8.40 -27.13 15.20
C ALA A 578 9.87 -26.95 14.80
N GLN A 579 10.26 -27.28 13.57
CA GLN A 579 11.63 -27.18 13.05
C GLN A 579 11.75 -26.13 11.93
N ALA A 580 10.65 -25.56 11.50
CA ALA A 580 10.59 -24.79 10.27
C ALA A 580 11.34 -23.44 10.38
N VAL A 581 11.37 -22.81 11.56
CA VAL A 581 12.13 -21.55 11.78
C VAL A 581 13.63 -21.84 11.74
N GLU A 582 14.10 -22.91 12.36
CA GLU A 582 15.51 -23.33 12.31
C GLU A 582 15.94 -23.61 10.85
N HIS A 583 15.13 -24.36 10.11
CA HIS A 583 15.37 -24.64 8.70
C HIS A 583 15.32 -23.39 7.80
N LEU A 584 14.52 -22.37 8.14
CA LEU A 584 14.54 -21.08 7.44
C LEU A 584 15.86 -20.35 7.67
N ILE A 585 16.36 -20.33 8.92
CA ILE A 585 17.66 -19.75 9.27
C ILE A 585 18.79 -20.46 8.52
N ASP A 586 18.76 -21.80 8.48
CA ASP A 586 19.73 -22.58 7.72
C ASP A 586 19.69 -22.23 6.23
N LEU A 587 18.50 -22.09 5.66
CA LEU A 587 18.33 -21.71 4.26
C LEU A 587 18.89 -20.30 3.97
N ILE A 588 18.73 -19.34 4.90
CA ILE A 588 19.33 -18.00 4.78
C ILE A 588 20.88 -18.09 4.85
N LYS A 589 21.43 -18.94 5.74
CA LYS A 589 22.88 -19.20 5.83
C LYS A 589 23.42 -19.86 4.56
N GLU A 590 22.76 -20.89 4.06
CA GLU A 590 23.09 -21.57 2.81
C GLU A 590 23.04 -20.61 1.61
N GLY A 591 22.13 -19.64 1.66
CA GLY A 591 21.96 -18.57 0.66
C GLY A 591 23.09 -17.54 0.65
N GLY A 592 23.88 -17.44 1.73
CA GLY A 592 24.96 -16.47 1.90
C GLY A 592 24.52 -15.10 2.43
N ASP A 593 23.25 -14.97 2.85
CA ASP A 593 22.65 -13.71 3.29
C ASP A 593 22.63 -13.54 4.82
N TRP A 594 23.16 -14.54 5.54
CA TRP A 594 23.26 -14.49 7.00
C TRP A 594 24.45 -13.62 7.44
N LYS A 595 24.21 -12.81 8.44
CA LYS A 595 25.22 -12.08 9.20
C LYS A 595 24.98 -12.36 10.68
N ASP A 596 26.04 -12.58 11.46
CA ASP A 596 25.87 -12.74 12.89
C ASP A 596 25.42 -11.41 13.53
N PRO A 597 24.57 -11.45 14.56
CA PRO A 597 24.20 -10.26 15.33
C PRO A 597 25.45 -9.58 15.91
N GLU A 598 25.54 -8.26 15.83
CA GLU A 598 26.61 -7.46 16.44
C GLU A 598 26.52 -7.43 17.97
#